data_0fc4d7467d7cc7d44f006ea15764d25e
#
_entry.id   0fc4d7467d7cc7d44f006ea15764d25e
#
_cell.length_a   1.000
_cell.length_b   1.000
_cell.length_c   1.000
_cell.angle_alpha   90.00
_cell.angle_beta   90.00
_cell.angle_gamma   90.00
#
_symmetry.space_group_name_H-M   'P 1'
#
loop_
_entity.id
_entity.type
_entity.pdbx_description
1 polymer ?
#
loop_
_entity_poly.entity_id
_entity_poly.type
_entity_poly.pdbx_seq_one_letter_code
_entity_poly.pdbx_strand_id
1 'polypeptide(L)'
;APTKTTANGSSRLYDSNFYVMNSDFNVYKCLYNGQTPEFPRGRPSLVEPTGTSTTIIETADSAGVYSYRWKYLYTIDADNILKFVTTEFIPVLSNSLVQSAASAGSVDTVVIENAGSGYNNGTFTNVPIRGDYAINGGTQALCTVIVVSGSISSVTVTQAGSKYSFASIDVSLIPNIGAGQSADLDVVLPPNGGHGFDSVRELGAY
;
A
#
# COMPACT_ATOMS: atom_id res chain seq x y z
N ALA A 1 -9.84 8.63 -3.92
CA ALA A 1 -8.39 8.86 -3.78
C ALA A 1 -8.10 10.33 -3.92
N PRO A 2 -7.16 10.89 -3.17
CA PRO A 2 -6.76 12.26 -3.38
C PRO A 2 -6.10 12.35 -4.76
N THR A 3 -6.82 12.94 -5.69
CA THR A 3 -6.23 13.44 -6.91
C THR A 3 -5.32 14.60 -6.54
N LYS A 4 -4.40 14.95 -7.40
CA LYS A 4 -3.59 16.15 -7.23
C LYS A 4 -4.51 17.34 -7.01
N THR A 5 -4.72 17.67 -5.76
CA THR A 5 -5.60 18.73 -5.34
C THR A 5 -4.77 19.84 -4.72
N THR A 6 -5.37 20.96 -4.55
CA THR A 6 -4.75 22.07 -3.82
C THR A 6 -4.41 21.72 -2.37
N ALA A 7 -5.04 20.69 -1.81
CA ALA A 7 -4.85 20.33 -0.41
C ALA A 7 -3.52 19.59 -0.13
N ASN A 8 -3.12 18.67 -1.00
CA ASN A 8 -1.92 17.85 -0.76
C ASN A 8 -0.96 17.76 -1.95
N GLY A 9 -1.37 18.22 -3.12
CA GLY A 9 -0.55 18.18 -4.33
C GLY A 9 -0.24 16.78 -4.86
N SER A 10 -0.74 15.72 -4.22
CA SER A 10 -0.46 14.36 -4.63
C SER A 10 -1.39 13.89 -5.74
N SER A 11 -0.88 13.10 -6.65
CA SER A 11 -1.63 12.49 -7.74
C SER A 11 -2.02 11.05 -7.46
N ARG A 12 -1.38 10.43 -6.46
CA ARG A 12 -1.59 9.04 -6.07
C ARG A 12 -1.80 8.93 -4.56
N LEU A 13 -2.51 7.89 -4.11
CA LEU A 13 -2.86 7.71 -2.71
C LEU A 13 -1.62 7.58 -1.81
N TYR A 14 -0.62 6.83 -2.22
CA TYR A 14 0.59 6.61 -1.42
C TYR A 14 1.52 7.83 -1.35
N ASP A 15 1.38 8.79 -2.27
CA ASP A 15 2.07 10.09 -2.22
C ASP A 15 1.35 11.10 -1.33
N SER A 16 0.15 10.76 -0.84
CA SER A 16 -0.68 11.65 -0.04
C SER A 16 -0.51 11.40 1.46
N ASN A 17 -0.91 12.38 2.26
CA ASN A 17 -0.97 12.26 3.72
C ASN A 17 -2.27 11.59 4.19
N PHE A 18 -2.82 10.65 3.40
CA PHE A 18 -4.06 9.98 3.77
C PHE A 18 -3.84 8.99 4.91
N TYR A 19 -4.37 9.35 6.07
CA TYR A 19 -4.31 8.55 7.29
C TYR A 19 -5.63 8.60 8.05
N VAL A 20 -5.84 7.65 8.94
CA VAL A 20 -7.01 7.59 9.82
C VAL A 20 -6.58 7.28 11.25
N MET A 21 -7.34 7.79 12.21
CA MET A 21 -7.28 7.39 13.61
C MET A 21 -8.54 6.60 13.92
N ASN A 22 -8.40 5.43 14.53
CA ASN A 22 -9.53 4.60 14.92
C ASN A 22 -10.05 4.93 16.34
N SER A 23 -11.10 4.24 16.78
CA SER A 23 -11.69 4.43 18.11
C SER A 23 -10.75 4.11 19.29
N ASP A 24 -9.72 3.30 19.06
CA ASP A 24 -8.67 2.97 20.04
C ASP A 24 -7.49 3.95 20.01
N PHE A 25 -7.62 5.06 19.29
CA PHE A 25 -6.55 6.06 19.08
C PHE A 25 -5.31 5.52 18.37
N ASN A 26 -5.46 4.45 17.61
CA ASN A 26 -4.41 3.96 16.72
C ASN A 26 -4.44 4.74 15.40
N VAL A 27 -3.26 5.15 14.94
CA VAL A 27 -3.10 5.91 13.69
C VAL A 27 -2.52 5.01 12.61
N TYR A 28 -3.17 5.03 11.45
CA TYR A 28 -2.83 4.20 10.28
C TYR A 28 -2.66 5.04 9.04
N LYS A 29 -1.64 4.72 8.25
CA LYS A 29 -1.46 5.22 6.88
C LYS A 29 -2.19 4.34 5.91
N CYS A 30 -2.96 4.91 5.00
CA CYS A 30 -3.59 4.17 3.91
C CYS A 30 -2.59 3.94 2.77
N LEU A 31 -2.42 2.68 2.37
CA LEU A 31 -1.56 2.26 1.26
C LEU A 31 -2.37 1.86 0.03
N TYR A 32 -3.60 1.42 0.22
CA TYR A 32 -4.51 1.02 -0.84
C TYR A 32 -5.95 1.29 -0.41
N ASN A 33 -6.74 1.90 -1.28
CA ASN A 33 -8.09 2.38 -1.00
C ASN A 33 -9.19 1.64 -1.80
N GLY A 34 -8.92 0.43 -2.22
CA GLY A 34 -9.86 -0.33 -3.05
C GLY A 34 -9.96 0.16 -4.49
N GLN A 35 -8.94 0.87 -4.98
CA GLN A 35 -8.87 1.34 -6.36
C GLN A 35 -8.84 0.15 -7.32
N THR A 36 -9.64 0.23 -8.36
CA THR A 36 -9.65 -0.71 -9.48
C THR A 36 -9.88 0.06 -10.77
N PRO A 37 -9.63 -0.51 -11.96
CA PRO A 37 -9.94 0.16 -13.23
C PRO A 37 -11.39 0.64 -13.35
N GLU A 38 -12.33 -0.09 -12.73
CA GLU A 38 -13.74 0.30 -12.66
C GLU A 38 -13.99 1.44 -11.66
N PHE A 39 -13.20 1.50 -10.58
CA PHE A 39 -13.28 2.52 -9.53
C PHE A 39 -11.93 3.22 -9.34
N PRO A 40 -11.50 4.05 -10.30
CA PRO A 40 -10.15 4.65 -10.30
C PRO A 40 -9.92 5.65 -9.16
N ARG A 41 -10.97 6.05 -8.47
CA ARG A 41 -10.87 6.91 -7.27
C ARG A 41 -10.91 6.14 -5.95
N GLY A 42 -10.90 4.80 -6.02
CA GLY A 42 -11.12 3.93 -4.89
C GLY A 42 -12.59 3.80 -4.49
N ARG A 43 -12.83 3.07 -3.42
CA ARG A 43 -14.16 2.78 -2.87
C ARG A 43 -14.26 3.32 -1.45
N PRO A 44 -15.46 3.48 -0.86
CA PRO A 44 -15.60 3.83 0.55
C PRO A 44 -15.00 2.75 1.45
N SER A 45 -14.34 3.13 2.54
CA SER A 45 -13.96 2.19 3.59
C SER A 45 -15.19 1.92 4.47
N LEU A 46 -15.58 0.65 4.58
CA LEU A 46 -16.71 0.21 5.40
C LEU A 46 -16.26 -0.52 6.67
N VAL A 47 -14.97 -0.79 6.79
CA VAL A 47 -14.40 -1.53 7.92
C VAL A 47 -13.25 -0.72 8.52
N GLU A 48 -13.33 -0.46 9.81
CA GLU A 48 -12.30 0.24 10.57
C GLU A 48 -11.03 -0.63 10.68
N PRO A 49 -9.82 -0.09 10.43
CA PRO A 49 -8.60 -0.81 10.69
C PRO A 49 -8.40 -1.01 12.21
N THR A 50 -8.00 -2.22 12.59
CA THR A 50 -7.77 -2.59 13.99
C THR A 50 -6.43 -3.31 14.16
N GLY A 51 -5.93 -3.33 15.40
CA GLY A 51 -4.66 -3.98 15.74
C GLY A 51 -3.43 -3.10 15.51
N THR A 52 -2.31 -3.55 16.04
CA THR A 52 -1.03 -2.81 16.08
C THR A 52 0.11 -3.59 15.41
N SER A 53 -0.23 -4.44 14.44
CA SER A 53 0.76 -5.21 13.69
C SER A 53 1.71 -4.29 12.92
N THR A 54 2.99 -4.62 12.91
CA THR A 54 4.00 -3.94 12.08
C THR A 54 3.96 -4.37 10.61
N THR A 55 3.17 -5.41 10.28
CA THR A 55 2.88 -5.80 8.89
C THR A 55 1.70 -5.00 8.35
N ILE A 56 1.45 -5.11 7.03
CA ILE A 56 0.29 -4.49 6.42
C ILE A 56 -0.99 -5.15 6.95
N ILE A 57 -1.94 -4.31 7.35
CA ILE A 57 -3.26 -4.72 7.83
C ILE A 57 -4.24 -4.58 6.67
N GLU A 58 -4.94 -5.64 6.35
CA GLU A 58 -5.96 -5.64 5.31
C GLU A 58 -7.35 -5.62 5.95
N THR A 59 -8.20 -4.69 5.49
CA THR A 59 -9.61 -4.64 5.87
C THR A 59 -10.46 -4.81 4.63
N ALA A 60 -11.50 -5.65 4.73
CA ALA A 60 -12.45 -5.85 3.66
C ALA A 60 -13.86 -5.99 4.24
N ASP A 61 -14.86 -5.61 3.46
CA ASP A 61 -16.24 -5.95 3.80
C ASP A 61 -16.49 -7.47 3.70
N SER A 62 -17.65 -7.93 4.14
CA SER A 62 -18.00 -9.36 4.14
C SER A 62 -18.02 -9.98 2.73
N ALA A 63 -18.14 -9.18 1.69
CA ALA A 63 -18.09 -9.62 0.29
C ALA A 63 -16.67 -9.54 -0.32
N GLY A 64 -15.69 -9.00 0.42
CA GLY A 64 -14.33 -8.77 -0.07
C GLY A 64 -14.21 -7.67 -1.15
N VAL A 65 -15.27 -6.91 -1.35
CA VAL A 65 -15.38 -5.92 -2.44
C VAL A 65 -14.75 -4.59 -2.07
N TYR A 66 -14.91 -4.17 -0.81
CA TYR A 66 -14.38 -2.92 -0.29
C TYR A 66 -13.15 -3.21 0.56
N SER A 67 -12.00 -3.40 -0.08
CA SER A 67 -10.76 -3.72 0.61
C SER A 67 -9.86 -2.50 0.71
N TYR A 68 -9.21 -2.38 1.86
CA TYR A 68 -8.19 -1.37 2.13
C TYR A 68 -6.95 -2.03 2.68
N ARG A 69 -5.78 -1.41 2.46
CA ARG A 69 -4.53 -1.81 3.07
C ARG A 69 -3.98 -0.66 3.88
N TRP A 70 -3.62 -0.96 5.12
CA TRP A 70 -3.21 0.00 6.13
C TRP A 70 -1.86 -0.36 6.71
N LYS A 71 -1.08 0.66 7.03
CA LYS A 71 0.11 0.53 7.85
C LYS A 71 -0.15 1.19 9.19
N TYR A 72 -0.08 0.42 10.28
CA TYR A 72 -0.10 0.97 11.62
C TYR A 72 1.18 1.79 11.86
N LEU A 73 1.05 2.97 12.42
CA LEU A 73 2.16 3.88 12.70
C LEU A 73 2.42 4.03 14.21
N TYR A 74 1.41 4.40 14.97
CA TYR A 74 1.50 4.59 16.42
C TYR A 74 0.12 4.62 17.08
N THR A 75 0.11 4.52 18.42
CA THR A 75 -1.07 4.76 19.25
C THR A 75 -0.86 6.05 20.01
N ILE A 76 -1.89 6.89 20.11
CA ILE A 76 -1.87 8.10 20.94
C ILE A 76 -2.20 7.68 22.37
N ASP A 77 -1.28 7.92 23.31
CA ASP A 77 -1.47 7.62 24.71
C ASP A 77 -2.45 8.57 25.41
N ALA A 78 -2.95 8.19 26.57
CA ALA A 78 -3.97 8.92 27.30
C ALA A 78 -3.57 10.37 27.64
N ASP A 79 -2.31 10.61 27.95
CA ASP A 79 -1.81 11.95 28.30
C ASP A 79 -1.81 12.87 27.08
N ASN A 80 -1.44 12.33 25.92
CA ASN A 80 -1.45 13.07 24.66
C ASN A 80 -2.88 13.25 24.12
N ILE A 81 -3.78 12.29 24.35
CA ILE A 81 -5.20 12.43 24.02
C ILE A 81 -5.78 13.65 24.73
N LEU A 82 -5.62 13.72 26.06
CA LEU A 82 -6.18 14.79 26.87
C LEU A 82 -5.62 16.18 26.54
N LYS A 83 -4.36 16.24 26.09
CA LYS A 83 -3.67 17.53 25.85
C LYS A 83 -3.79 18.04 24.42
N PHE A 84 -3.81 17.15 23.43
CA PHE A 84 -3.54 17.53 22.04
C PHE A 84 -4.57 17.03 21.03
N VAL A 85 -5.39 16.03 21.36
CA VAL A 85 -6.40 15.55 20.40
C VAL A 85 -7.60 16.49 20.36
N THR A 86 -7.92 16.96 19.18
CA THR A 86 -9.12 17.77 18.91
C THR A 86 -9.85 17.18 17.71
N THR A 87 -10.97 17.81 17.31
CA THR A 87 -11.68 17.42 16.08
C THR A 87 -10.90 17.69 14.79
N GLU A 88 -9.86 18.50 14.84
CA GLU A 88 -9.10 18.96 13.67
C GLU A 88 -7.64 18.51 13.70
N PHE A 89 -7.08 18.20 14.87
CA PHE A 89 -5.67 17.91 15.04
C PHE A 89 -5.44 16.67 15.90
N ILE A 90 -4.44 15.89 15.53
CA ILE A 90 -3.88 14.80 16.32
C ILE A 90 -2.37 15.00 16.50
N PRO A 91 -1.79 14.63 17.66
CA PRO A 91 -0.34 14.65 17.84
C PRO A 91 0.31 13.56 16.98
N VAL A 92 1.46 13.87 16.38
CA VAL A 92 2.26 12.85 15.69
C VAL A 92 3.32 12.32 16.64
N LEU A 93 3.28 11.02 16.85
CA LEU A 93 4.17 10.30 17.76
C LEU A 93 5.04 9.30 16.96
N SER A 94 6.14 8.88 17.57
CA SER A 94 6.96 7.79 17.09
C SER A 94 6.67 6.51 17.86
N ASN A 95 6.79 5.36 17.16
CA ASN A 95 6.69 4.04 17.77
C ASN A 95 7.96 3.24 17.48
N SER A 96 8.73 2.89 18.50
CA SER A 96 10.02 2.23 18.34
C SER A 96 9.93 0.84 17.70
N LEU A 97 8.84 0.10 17.93
CA LEU A 97 8.63 -1.20 17.29
C LEU A 97 8.37 -1.04 15.79
N VAL A 98 7.54 -0.06 15.43
CA VAL A 98 7.26 0.25 14.02
C VAL A 98 8.52 0.77 13.32
N GLN A 99 9.28 1.66 13.97
CA GLN A 99 10.55 2.16 13.44
C GLN A 99 11.56 1.03 13.22
N SER A 100 11.68 0.11 14.17
CA SER A 100 12.59 -1.03 14.06
C SER A 100 12.17 -2.04 12.99
N ALA A 101 10.88 -2.15 12.71
CA ALA A 101 10.32 -3.02 11.68
C ALA A 101 10.26 -2.35 10.30
N ALA A 102 10.56 -1.05 10.20
CA ALA A 102 10.54 -0.33 8.95
C ALA A 102 11.62 -0.88 8.00
N SER A 103 11.26 -1.08 6.75
CA SER A 103 12.16 -1.60 5.72
C SER A 103 12.22 -0.64 4.54
N ALA A 104 13.39 -0.06 4.33
CA ALA A 104 13.61 0.85 3.21
C ALA A 104 13.45 0.12 1.88
N GLY A 105 12.60 0.67 1.00
CA GLY A 105 12.38 0.14 -0.33
C GLY A 105 11.79 -1.28 -0.34
N SER A 106 10.98 -1.65 0.65
CA SER A 106 10.13 -2.83 0.57
C SER A 106 8.94 -2.57 -0.34
N VAL A 107 8.45 -3.58 -1.03
CA VAL A 107 7.22 -3.45 -1.82
C VAL A 107 6.02 -3.66 -0.91
N ASP A 108 5.19 -2.65 -0.74
CA ASP A 108 4.04 -2.70 0.16
C ASP A 108 2.81 -3.33 -0.50
N THR A 109 2.50 -2.89 -1.71
CA THR A 109 1.35 -3.39 -2.46
C THR A 109 1.52 -3.10 -3.95
N VAL A 110 0.64 -3.69 -4.75
CA VAL A 110 0.54 -3.43 -6.19
C VAL A 110 -0.87 -2.97 -6.49
N VAL A 111 -0.98 -1.87 -7.21
CA VAL A 111 -2.26 -1.31 -7.69
C VAL A 111 -2.46 -1.70 -9.14
N ILE A 112 -3.66 -2.16 -9.49
CA ILE A 112 -4.03 -2.48 -10.85
C ILE A 112 -4.62 -1.21 -11.49
N GLU A 113 -3.80 -0.48 -12.24
CA GLU A 113 -4.25 0.71 -12.98
C GLU A 113 -5.05 0.32 -14.23
N ASN A 114 -4.61 -0.74 -14.90
CA ASN A 114 -5.34 -1.37 -15.99
C ASN A 114 -5.23 -2.89 -15.87
N ALA A 115 -6.38 -3.57 -15.84
CA ALA A 115 -6.44 -5.03 -15.74
C ALA A 115 -6.00 -5.76 -17.02
N GLY A 116 -5.94 -5.05 -18.13
CA GLY A 116 -5.67 -5.64 -19.43
C GLY A 116 -6.74 -6.63 -19.89
N SER A 117 -6.47 -7.33 -21.00
CA SER A 117 -7.36 -8.34 -21.56
C SER A 117 -6.61 -9.39 -22.37
N GLY A 118 -7.24 -10.54 -22.61
CA GLY A 118 -6.68 -11.59 -23.46
C GLY A 118 -5.61 -12.46 -22.80
N TYR A 119 -5.45 -12.37 -21.49
CA TYR A 119 -4.56 -13.22 -20.72
C TYR A 119 -5.17 -14.61 -20.45
N ASN A 120 -4.33 -15.61 -20.23
CA ASN A 120 -4.78 -16.92 -19.79
C ASN A 120 -5.24 -16.89 -18.34
N ASN A 121 -6.42 -17.44 -18.07
CA ASN A 121 -6.92 -17.58 -16.70
C ASN A 121 -6.01 -18.47 -15.87
N GLY A 122 -5.75 -18.08 -14.64
CA GLY A 122 -4.91 -18.85 -13.72
C GLY A 122 -4.35 -18.04 -12.56
N THR A 123 -3.60 -18.75 -11.71
CA THR A 123 -2.83 -18.18 -10.61
C THR A 123 -1.35 -18.32 -10.92
N PHE A 124 -0.66 -17.21 -11.06
CA PHE A 124 0.77 -17.14 -11.38
C PHE A 124 1.54 -16.75 -10.13
N THR A 125 2.25 -17.70 -9.55
CA THR A 125 3.00 -17.52 -8.29
C THR A 125 4.47 -17.17 -8.57
N ASN A 126 5.15 -16.60 -7.55
CA ASN A 126 6.56 -16.24 -7.62
C ASN A 126 6.90 -15.30 -8.79
N VAL A 127 5.96 -14.44 -9.16
CA VAL A 127 6.19 -13.42 -10.19
C VAL A 127 7.19 -12.40 -9.64
N PRO A 128 8.34 -12.21 -10.31
CA PRO A 128 9.39 -11.33 -9.81
C PRO A 128 8.99 -9.86 -10.05
N ILE A 129 9.12 -9.05 -9.00
CA ILE A 129 9.05 -7.60 -9.10
C ILE A 129 10.44 -7.10 -9.43
N ARG A 130 10.55 -6.35 -10.53
CA ARG A 130 11.82 -5.84 -11.06
C ARG A 130 12.14 -4.48 -10.45
N GLY A 131 13.39 -4.08 -10.53
CA GLY A 131 13.86 -2.79 -10.03
C GLY A 131 15.35 -2.82 -9.74
N ASP A 132 15.82 -1.86 -8.98
CA ASP A 132 17.23 -1.63 -8.68
C ASP A 132 17.72 -2.28 -7.38
N TYR A 133 16.90 -3.13 -6.75
CA TYR A 133 17.21 -3.79 -5.48
C TYR A 133 18.60 -4.46 -5.45
N ALA A 134 18.97 -5.14 -6.55
CA ALA A 134 20.25 -5.88 -6.62
C ALA A 134 21.46 -4.92 -6.63
N ILE A 135 21.35 -3.78 -7.32
CA ILE A 135 22.39 -2.75 -7.36
C ILE A 135 22.57 -2.12 -5.97
N ASN A 136 21.46 -1.99 -5.24
CA ASN A 136 21.45 -1.41 -3.90
C ASN A 136 21.78 -2.44 -2.80
N GLY A 137 22.10 -3.68 -3.16
CA GLY A 137 22.39 -4.78 -2.21
C GLY A 137 21.16 -5.20 -1.40
N GLY A 138 19.99 -5.15 -2.02
CA GLY A 138 18.70 -5.58 -1.47
C GLY A 138 18.31 -6.99 -1.89
N THR A 139 17.07 -7.36 -1.56
CA THR A 139 16.44 -8.64 -1.90
C THR A 139 15.28 -8.44 -2.85
N GLN A 140 15.07 -9.42 -3.73
CA GLN A 140 13.98 -9.37 -4.71
C GLN A 140 12.62 -9.54 -4.05
N ALA A 141 11.67 -8.72 -4.47
CA ALA A 141 10.26 -8.88 -4.13
C ALA A 141 9.58 -9.85 -5.10
N LEU A 142 8.59 -10.59 -4.60
CA LEU A 142 7.79 -11.54 -5.36
C LEU A 142 6.30 -11.28 -5.12
N CYS A 143 5.48 -11.54 -6.14
CA CYS A 143 4.03 -11.47 -6.01
C CYS A 143 3.34 -12.68 -6.65
N THR A 144 2.06 -12.82 -6.34
CA THR A 144 1.13 -13.72 -7.03
C THR A 144 0.15 -12.88 -7.83
N VAL A 145 -0.01 -13.22 -9.10
CA VAL A 145 -0.97 -12.58 -10.02
C VAL A 145 -2.09 -13.55 -10.32
N ILE A 146 -3.34 -13.12 -10.18
CA ILE A 146 -4.53 -13.92 -10.51
C ILE A 146 -5.23 -13.29 -11.72
N VAL A 147 -5.47 -14.11 -12.73
CA VAL A 147 -6.21 -13.74 -13.94
C VAL A 147 -7.55 -14.46 -13.97
N VAL A 148 -8.62 -13.68 -14.15
CA VAL A 148 -10.00 -14.18 -14.29
C VAL A 148 -10.64 -13.54 -15.51
N SER A 149 -11.29 -14.34 -16.33
CA SER A 149 -11.97 -13.87 -17.56
C SER A 149 -11.05 -13.09 -18.50
N GLY A 150 -9.77 -13.49 -18.54
CA GLY A 150 -8.77 -12.89 -19.42
C GLY A 150 -8.19 -11.57 -18.93
N SER A 151 -8.52 -11.11 -17.73
CA SER A 151 -8.04 -9.85 -17.15
C SER A 151 -7.41 -10.10 -15.77
N ILE A 152 -6.44 -9.28 -15.39
CA ILE A 152 -5.81 -9.35 -14.06
C ILE A 152 -6.85 -8.95 -13.01
N SER A 153 -7.18 -9.87 -12.12
CA SER A 153 -8.18 -9.71 -11.06
C SER A 153 -7.56 -9.26 -9.74
N SER A 154 -6.38 -9.79 -9.40
CA SER A 154 -5.69 -9.40 -8.18
C SER A 154 -4.18 -9.60 -8.29
N VAL A 155 -3.44 -8.81 -7.52
CA VAL A 155 -2.00 -8.96 -7.32
C VAL A 155 -1.73 -8.89 -5.82
N THR A 156 -1.06 -9.92 -5.28
CA THR A 156 -0.70 -10.01 -3.87
C THR A 156 0.80 -10.13 -3.71
N VAL A 157 1.42 -9.21 -2.98
CA VAL A 157 2.84 -9.28 -2.64
C VAL A 157 3.05 -10.43 -1.65
N THR A 158 3.85 -11.42 -2.04
CA THR A 158 4.16 -12.60 -1.21
C THR A 158 5.50 -12.47 -0.51
N GLN A 159 6.41 -11.68 -1.08
CA GLN A 159 7.69 -11.31 -0.49
C GLN A 159 7.97 -9.85 -0.83
N ALA A 160 8.09 -9.02 0.20
CA ALA A 160 8.21 -7.57 0.04
C ALA A 160 9.56 -7.12 -0.55
N GLY A 161 10.60 -7.95 -0.45
CA GLY A 161 11.95 -7.54 -0.85
C GLY A 161 12.49 -6.37 -0.02
N SER A 162 13.53 -5.73 -0.52
CA SER A 162 14.12 -4.57 0.16
C SER A 162 15.00 -3.71 -0.77
N LYS A 163 15.22 -2.46 -0.38
CA LYS A 163 16.13 -1.51 -1.03
C LYS A 163 15.81 -1.18 -2.49
N TYR A 164 14.53 -1.21 -2.82
CA TYR A 164 14.06 -0.64 -4.07
C TYR A 164 14.01 0.89 -3.96
N SER A 165 14.46 1.60 -4.99
CA SER A 165 14.15 3.01 -5.19
C SER A 165 13.11 3.19 -6.29
N PHE A 166 13.01 2.21 -7.20
CA PHE A 166 11.91 2.04 -8.14
C PHE A 166 11.59 0.55 -8.32
N ALA A 167 10.34 0.23 -8.63
CA ALA A 167 9.90 -1.12 -8.87
C ALA A 167 8.84 -1.17 -9.98
N SER A 168 8.79 -2.27 -10.70
CA SER A 168 7.82 -2.51 -11.78
C SER A 168 7.52 -3.99 -11.95
N ILE A 169 6.36 -4.31 -12.52
CA ILE A 169 6.01 -5.67 -12.92
C ILE A 169 5.81 -5.66 -14.43
N ASP A 170 6.58 -6.49 -15.11
CA ASP A 170 6.39 -6.73 -16.54
C ASP A 170 5.53 -7.97 -16.74
N VAL A 171 4.24 -7.73 -17.01
CA VAL A 171 3.25 -8.81 -17.18
C VAL A 171 3.60 -9.73 -18.34
N SER A 172 4.21 -9.20 -19.41
CA SER A 172 4.58 -10.00 -20.58
C SER A 172 5.62 -11.10 -20.30
N LEU A 173 6.34 -10.97 -19.20
CA LEU A 173 7.38 -11.90 -18.78
C LEU A 173 6.90 -12.95 -17.77
N ILE A 174 5.62 -12.95 -17.41
CA ILE A 174 5.04 -13.97 -16.53
C ILE A 174 4.84 -15.25 -17.36
N PRO A 175 5.48 -16.36 -16.98
CA PRO A 175 5.38 -17.61 -17.74
C PRO A 175 3.92 -18.07 -17.87
N ASN A 176 3.53 -18.45 -19.08
CA ASN A 176 2.20 -18.99 -19.42
C ASN A 176 1.02 -18.01 -19.25
N ILE A 177 1.25 -16.74 -18.97
CA ILE A 177 0.16 -15.76 -18.85
C ILE A 177 -0.57 -15.48 -20.18
N GLY A 178 0.03 -15.87 -21.31
CA GLY A 178 -0.54 -15.68 -22.63
C GLY A 178 -0.16 -14.34 -23.26
N ALA A 179 -0.76 -14.05 -24.43
CA ALA A 179 -0.46 -12.86 -25.22
C ALA A 179 -1.44 -11.70 -24.97
N GLY A 180 -1.94 -11.56 -23.77
CA GLY A 180 -2.80 -10.46 -23.36
C GLY A 180 -2.10 -9.10 -23.47
N GLN A 181 -2.89 -8.04 -23.44
CA GLN A 181 -2.42 -6.68 -23.70
C GLN A 181 -2.95 -5.67 -22.66
N SER A 182 -2.23 -4.56 -22.57
CA SER A 182 -2.66 -3.35 -21.87
C SER A 182 -2.80 -3.45 -20.36
N ALA A 183 -2.28 -4.49 -19.71
CA ALA A 183 -2.19 -4.48 -18.25
C ALA A 183 -1.17 -3.45 -17.80
N ASP A 184 -1.55 -2.68 -16.77
CA ASP A 184 -0.69 -1.72 -16.10
C ASP A 184 -0.78 -1.92 -14.59
N LEU A 185 0.37 -2.21 -13.99
CA LEU A 185 0.51 -2.55 -12.58
C LEU A 185 1.48 -1.58 -11.93
N ASP A 186 0.99 -0.75 -11.02
CA ASP A 186 1.80 0.20 -10.29
C ASP A 186 2.26 -0.38 -8.95
N VAL A 187 3.56 -0.32 -8.68
CA VAL A 187 4.16 -0.89 -7.48
C VAL A 187 4.32 0.20 -6.43
N VAL A 188 3.69 0.03 -5.28
CA VAL A 188 3.76 0.98 -4.16
C VAL A 188 4.98 0.69 -3.31
N LEU A 189 5.87 1.68 -3.23
CA LEU A 189 7.05 1.68 -2.37
C LEU A 189 6.85 2.63 -1.19
N PRO A 190 7.42 2.34 -0.01
CA PRO A 190 7.36 3.23 1.14
C PRO A 190 8.24 4.47 0.95
N PRO A 191 8.06 5.49 1.82
CA PRO A 191 8.98 6.61 1.89
C PRO A 191 10.39 6.15 2.31
N ASN A 192 11.37 7.04 2.14
CA ASN A 192 12.75 6.76 2.53
C ASN A 192 12.86 6.33 4.01
N GLY A 193 13.46 5.18 4.24
CA GLY A 193 13.54 4.53 5.56
C GLY A 193 12.46 3.48 5.81
N GLY A 194 11.38 3.47 5.04
CA GLY A 194 10.22 2.58 5.24
C GLY A 194 9.06 3.27 5.96
N HIS A 195 7.86 2.70 5.88
CA HIS A 195 6.70 3.21 6.60
C HIS A 195 6.90 3.17 8.11
N GLY A 196 6.58 4.28 8.77
CA GLY A 196 6.71 4.44 10.22
C GLY A 196 8.13 4.69 10.71
N PHE A 197 9.14 4.74 9.84
CA PHE A 197 10.50 5.12 10.21
C PHE A 197 10.56 6.56 10.73
N ASP A 198 9.89 7.47 10.06
CA ASP A 198 9.74 8.88 10.44
C ASP A 198 8.28 9.30 10.27
N SER A 199 7.50 9.14 11.33
CA SER A 199 6.07 9.45 11.33
C SER A 199 5.80 10.93 11.07
N VAL A 200 6.67 11.83 11.52
CA VAL A 200 6.52 13.28 11.32
C VAL A 200 6.56 13.61 9.83
N ARG A 201 7.58 13.10 9.15
CA ARG A 201 7.74 13.32 7.72
C ARG A 201 6.67 12.62 6.91
N GLU A 202 6.32 11.38 7.30
CA GLU A 202 5.33 10.56 6.58
C GLU A 202 3.93 11.14 6.63
N LEU A 203 3.56 11.77 7.76
CA LEU A 203 2.26 12.42 7.94
C LEU A 203 2.27 13.90 7.55
N GLY A 204 3.42 14.44 7.15
CA GLY A 204 3.57 15.86 6.77
C GLY A 204 3.34 16.81 7.94
N ALA A 205 3.70 16.38 9.15
CA ALA A 205 3.66 17.22 10.35
C ALA A 205 4.87 18.17 10.43
N TYR A 206 4.72 19.27 11.15
CA TYR A 206 5.77 20.26 11.45
C TYR A 206 5.63 20.83 12.86
#